data_0243fec5e677b337f24137f8fe89cf2a
#
_entry.id   0243fec5e677b337f24137f8fe89cf2a
#
_cell.length_a   1.000
_cell.length_b   1.000
_cell.length_c   1.000
_cell.angle_alpha   90.00
_cell.angle_beta   90.00
_cell.angle_gamma   90.00
#
_symmetry.space_group_name_H-M   'P 1'
#
loop_
_entity.id
_entity.type
_entity.pdbx_description
1 polymer ?
#
loop_
_entity_poly.entity_id
_entity_poly.type
_entity_poly.pdbx_seq_one_letter_code
_entity_poly.pdbx_strand_id
1 'polypeptide(L)'
;MTQVSEAAAHSTRAALVTGLVSMMANPPRSPILRSPADDGLAYSDVFFPAMDGVTIEGWFIPADSDRLIIANHPIWANRYGFPGHLEPYGNAWKASGNDIEVNFMPDYKHLHDAGYNILAYDLRNFGGSAAGSGGVIGNGIREYRDVIGSLRYARSRPELREMKIGLLSRCCGMNATMVGMTKHPEEFRDVRAIVAPQPISLSAFYRTILGHMGMPDALPEVADALRRATSMELKDMDMPPYAAAVDIPTLLLQVRNDALTTPDDVQAIFDAMPAEQKELLWIEGTNRRFDGYNHLPGNPGPMIDWFGRFVG
;
A
#
# COMPACT_ATOMS: atom_id res chain seq x y z
N MET A 1 -32.14 16.10 31.92
CA MET A 1 -32.01 15.11 30.81
C MET A 1 -30.92 15.50 29.80
N THR A 2 -30.61 16.79 29.57
CA THR A 2 -29.62 17.28 28.58
C THR A 2 -28.15 16.92 28.90
N GLN A 3 -27.64 17.07 30.12
CA GLN A 3 -26.23 16.84 30.47
C GLN A 3 -25.82 15.38 30.41
N VAL A 4 -26.68 14.42 30.76
CA VAL A 4 -26.36 12.97 30.64
C VAL A 4 -26.32 12.56 29.19
N SER A 5 -27.15 13.14 28.32
CA SER A 5 -27.17 12.89 26.88
C SER A 5 -25.91 13.43 26.18
N GLU A 6 -25.46 14.64 26.57
CA GLU A 6 -24.24 15.26 26.03
C GLU A 6 -22.97 14.52 26.47
N ALA A 7 -22.89 14.07 27.72
CA ALA A 7 -21.77 13.28 28.22
C ALA A 7 -21.68 11.91 27.51
N ALA A 8 -22.80 11.24 27.26
CA ALA A 8 -22.87 10.00 26.54
C ALA A 8 -22.46 10.16 25.05
N ALA A 9 -22.92 11.21 24.38
CA ALA A 9 -22.55 11.53 23.01
C ALA A 9 -21.04 11.84 22.90
N HIS A 10 -20.49 12.60 23.82
CA HIS A 10 -19.06 12.92 23.88
C HIS A 10 -18.21 11.65 24.11
N SER A 11 -18.64 10.76 25.00
CA SER A 11 -17.98 9.47 25.24
C SER A 11 -17.97 8.59 23.99
N THR A 12 -19.09 8.53 23.26
CA THR A 12 -19.20 7.78 22.01
C THR A 12 -18.27 8.35 20.93
N ARG A 13 -18.24 9.68 20.75
CA ARG A 13 -17.36 10.37 19.79
C ARG A 13 -15.89 10.09 20.11
N ALA A 14 -15.47 10.22 21.36
CA ALA A 14 -14.10 9.94 21.78
C ALA A 14 -13.69 8.48 21.54
N ALA A 15 -14.61 7.52 21.77
CA ALA A 15 -14.36 6.10 21.50
C ALA A 15 -14.17 5.84 19.99
N LEU A 16 -14.97 6.47 19.12
CA LEU A 16 -14.84 6.36 17.67
C LEU A 16 -13.50 6.93 17.17
N VAL A 17 -13.12 8.13 17.65
CA VAL A 17 -11.81 8.74 17.32
C VAL A 17 -10.66 7.81 17.76
N THR A 18 -10.74 7.27 18.97
CA THR A 18 -9.74 6.32 19.47
C THR A 18 -9.65 5.06 18.60
N GLY A 19 -10.80 4.51 18.18
CA GLY A 19 -10.87 3.36 17.27
C GLY A 19 -10.17 3.63 15.93
N LEU A 20 -10.46 4.78 15.31
CA LEU A 20 -9.84 5.18 14.04
C LEU A 20 -8.31 5.32 14.16
N VAL A 21 -7.84 5.93 15.24
CA VAL A 21 -6.39 6.10 15.48
C VAL A 21 -5.71 4.77 15.81
N SER A 22 -6.41 3.87 16.51
CA SER A 22 -5.87 2.54 16.84
C SER A 22 -5.49 1.72 15.62
N MET A 23 -6.16 1.91 14.49
CA MET A 23 -5.81 1.24 13.23
C MET A 23 -4.39 1.59 12.75
N MET A 24 -3.86 2.75 13.12
CA MET A 24 -2.49 3.19 12.78
C MET A 24 -1.52 2.93 13.93
N ALA A 25 -1.96 3.11 15.17
CA ALA A 25 -1.11 2.99 16.36
C ALA A 25 -0.87 1.53 16.78
N ASN A 26 -1.84 0.64 16.53
CA ASN A 26 -1.79 -0.78 16.88
C ASN A 26 -2.36 -1.65 15.76
N PRO A 27 -1.69 -1.71 14.59
CA PRO A 27 -2.22 -2.41 13.44
C PRO A 27 -2.37 -3.91 13.73
N PRO A 28 -3.53 -4.52 13.41
CA PRO A 28 -3.67 -5.96 13.49
C PRO A 28 -2.81 -6.61 12.40
N ARG A 29 -2.13 -7.71 12.73
CA ARG A 29 -1.49 -8.56 11.73
C ARG A 29 -2.52 -9.51 11.16
N SER A 30 -2.62 -9.56 9.84
CA SER A 30 -3.43 -10.54 9.14
C SER A 30 -2.62 -11.81 8.80
N PRO A 31 -3.24 -13.00 8.81
CA PRO A 31 -2.56 -14.24 8.43
C PRO A 31 -2.24 -14.25 6.93
N ILE A 32 -1.19 -14.96 6.56
CA ILE A 32 -0.86 -15.29 5.17
C ILE A 32 -1.64 -16.58 4.85
N LEU A 33 -2.70 -16.46 4.04
CA LEU A 33 -3.60 -17.59 3.74
C LEU A 33 -3.17 -18.39 2.51
N ARG A 34 -2.36 -17.80 1.62
CA ARG A 34 -1.92 -18.40 0.36
C ARG A 34 -0.44 -18.18 0.17
N SER A 35 0.15 -19.04 -0.65
CA SER A 35 1.54 -18.95 -1.07
C SER A 35 1.64 -19.06 -2.61
N PRO A 36 2.76 -18.71 -3.23
CA PRO A 36 2.95 -18.91 -4.66
C PRO A 36 2.77 -20.37 -5.12
N ALA A 37 3.01 -21.35 -4.24
CA ALA A 37 2.80 -22.75 -4.54
C ALA A 37 1.33 -23.11 -4.82
N ASP A 38 0.37 -22.37 -4.26
CA ASP A 38 -1.06 -22.61 -4.50
C ASP A 38 -1.44 -22.35 -5.98
N ASP A 39 -0.66 -21.48 -6.68
CA ASP A 39 -0.80 -21.22 -8.11
C ASP A 39 0.30 -21.92 -8.95
N GLY A 40 0.99 -22.91 -8.37
CA GLY A 40 1.99 -23.73 -9.03
C GLY A 40 3.32 -23.01 -9.29
N LEU A 41 3.60 -21.92 -8.59
CA LEU A 41 4.84 -21.18 -8.73
C LEU A 41 5.88 -21.67 -7.72
N ALA A 42 7.09 -21.97 -8.21
CA ALA A 42 8.24 -22.19 -7.33
C ALA A 42 8.63 -20.89 -6.65
N TYR A 43 9.00 -20.95 -5.38
CA TYR A 43 9.47 -19.79 -4.64
C TYR A 43 10.44 -20.19 -3.52
N SER A 44 11.12 -19.21 -2.96
CA SER A 44 11.90 -19.34 -1.74
C SER A 44 11.58 -18.22 -0.77
N ASP A 45 11.62 -18.53 0.52
CA ASP A 45 11.57 -17.49 1.55
C ASP A 45 12.86 -16.69 1.53
N VAL A 46 12.72 -15.37 1.67
CA VAL A 46 13.85 -14.44 1.72
C VAL A 46 13.73 -13.52 2.93
N PHE A 47 14.89 -13.15 3.46
CA PHE A 47 15.00 -12.23 4.59
C PHE A 47 16.03 -11.17 4.26
N PHE A 48 15.71 -9.92 4.53
CA PHE A 48 16.63 -8.81 4.31
C PHE A 48 16.37 -7.67 5.30
N PRO A 49 17.40 -6.86 5.61
CA PRO A 49 17.21 -5.68 6.44
C PRO A 49 16.55 -4.56 5.63
N ALA A 50 15.57 -3.90 6.22
CA ALA A 50 15.16 -2.57 5.80
C ALA A 50 16.34 -1.58 5.92
N MET A 51 16.23 -0.36 5.40
CA MET A 51 17.28 0.64 5.46
C MET A 51 17.77 0.93 6.90
N ASP A 52 16.91 0.78 7.89
CA ASP A 52 17.18 0.99 9.32
C ASP A 52 17.37 -0.31 10.11
N GLY A 53 17.57 -1.44 9.43
CA GLY A 53 17.90 -2.72 10.04
C GLY A 53 16.71 -3.57 10.52
N VAL A 54 15.47 -3.12 10.33
CA VAL A 54 14.28 -3.95 10.61
C VAL A 54 14.28 -5.15 9.67
N THR A 55 14.13 -6.37 10.22
CA THR A 55 14.09 -7.60 9.40
C THR A 55 12.79 -7.68 8.61
N ILE A 56 12.92 -7.76 7.31
CA ILE A 56 11.84 -7.92 6.34
C ILE A 56 11.84 -9.35 5.84
N GLU A 57 10.64 -9.94 5.78
CA GLU A 57 10.41 -11.28 5.27
C GLU A 57 9.61 -11.22 3.97
N GLY A 58 9.96 -12.07 3.00
CA GLY A 58 9.31 -12.08 1.70
C GLY A 58 9.45 -13.41 0.97
N TRP A 59 8.97 -13.41 -0.27
CA TRP A 59 9.13 -14.49 -1.24
C TRP A 59 9.89 -13.99 -2.44
N PHE A 60 10.82 -14.81 -2.92
CA PHE A 60 11.40 -14.67 -4.24
C PHE A 60 10.82 -15.76 -5.15
N ILE A 61 10.17 -15.36 -6.22
CA ILE A 61 9.56 -16.23 -7.24
C ILE A 61 10.41 -16.09 -8.49
N PRO A 62 11.26 -17.07 -8.81
CA PRO A 62 12.19 -16.99 -9.94
C PRO A 62 11.48 -17.21 -11.27
N ALA A 63 11.92 -16.49 -12.30
CA ALA A 63 11.66 -16.75 -13.71
C ALA A 63 12.99 -16.75 -14.49
N ASP A 64 13.01 -17.34 -15.68
CA ASP A 64 14.20 -17.37 -16.54
C ASP A 64 14.30 -16.04 -17.34
N SER A 65 14.69 -14.96 -16.67
CA SER A 65 14.83 -13.63 -17.29
C SER A 65 15.72 -12.68 -16.49
N ASP A 66 16.04 -11.52 -17.10
CA ASP A 66 16.78 -10.41 -16.49
C ASP A 66 15.83 -9.29 -15.94
N ARG A 67 14.54 -9.61 -15.69
CA ARG A 67 13.52 -8.66 -15.27
C ARG A 67 12.99 -9.02 -13.90
N LEU A 68 12.91 -8.02 -13.00
CA LEU A 68 12.45 -8.18 -11.63
C LEU A 68 11.31 -7.19 -11.33
N ILE A 69 10.21 -7.69 -10.80
CA ILE A 69 9.16 -6.87 -10.19
C ILE A 69 9.25 -7.00 -8.67
N ILE A 70 9.42 -5.87 -7.99
CA ILE A 70 9.33 -5.80 -6.53
C ILE A 70 7.91 -5.37 -6.17
N ALA A 71 7.21 -6.19 -5.38
CA ALA A 71 5.81 -6.00 -5.04
C ALA A 71 5.65 -5.50 -3.59
N ASN A 72 5.09 -4.29 -3.46
CA ASN A 72 4.81 -3.63 -2.19
C ASN A 72 3.30 -3.68 -1.92
N HIS A 73 2.90 -4.16 -0.75
CA HIS A 73 1.48 -4.37 -0.42
C HIS A 73 0.79 -3.12 0.18
N PRO A 74 -0.57 -3.09 0.22
CA PRO A 74 -1.34 -2.05 0.89
C PRO A 74 -1.18 -2.10 2.41
N ILE A 75 -1.56 -1.00 3.07
CA ILE A 75 -1.74 -0.95 4.52
C ILE A 75 -2.70 -2.07 5.00
N TRP A 76 -2.46 -2.64 6.17
CA TRP A 76 -3.19 -3.75 6.83
C TRP A 76 -3.15 -5.11 6.09
N ALA A 77 -2.68 -5.15 4.85
CA ALA A 77 -2.44 -6.37 4.10
C ALA A 77 -1.07 -7.00 4.41
N ASN A 78 -0.72 -8.03 3.67
CA ASN A 78 0.61 -8.63 3.63
C ASN A 78 0.92 -9.09 2.18
N ARG A 79 2.05 -9.76 1.96
CA ARG A 79 2.49 -10.21 0.63
C ARG A 79 1.51 -11.13 -0.10
N TYR A 80 0.62 -11.82 0.63
CA TYR A 80 -0.46 -12.62 0.02
C TYR A 80 -1.66 -11.76 -0.40
N GLY A 81 -1.98 -10.71 0.36
CA GLY A 81 -3.19 -9.93 0.25
C GLY A 81 -3.82 -9.65 1.61
N PHE A 82 -5.16 -9.70 1.69
CA PHE A 82 -5.90 -9.42 2.90
C PHE A 82 -7.11 -10.34 3.07
N PRO A 83 -7.30 -10.99 4.23
CA PRO A 83 -8.37 -11.93 4.49
C PRO A 83 -9.70 -11.24 4.88
N GLY A 84 -10.13 -10.22 4.13
CA GLY A 84 -11.31 -9.41 4.45
C GLY A 84 -12.63 -10.20 4.55
N HIS A 85 -12.69 -11.39 3.96
CA HIS A 85 -13.84 -12.30 4.05
C HIS A 85 -13.90 -13.09 5.37
N LEU A 86 -12.87 -12.99 6.23
CA LEU A 86 -12.78 -13.70 7.50
C LEU A 86 -12.91 -12.75 8.69
N GLU A 87 -13.57 -13.24 9.76
CA GLU A 87 -13.57 -12.61 11.08
C GLU A 87 -12.19 -12.78 11.75
N PRO A 88 -11.68 -11.78 12.47
CA PRO A 88 -12.26 -10.43 12.71
C PRO A 88 -11.87 -9.39 11.65
N TYR A 89 -11.14 -9.76 10.60
CA TYR A 89 -10.48 -8.85 9.65
C TYR A 89 -11.47 -8.06 8.79
N GLY A 90 -12.60 -8.69 8.39
CA GLY A 90 -13.63 -8.05 7.59
C GLY A 90 -14.48 -7.02 8.35
N ASN A 91 -14.55 -7.12 9.69
CA ASN A 91 -15.48 -6.34 10.49
C ASN A 91 -15.36 -4.82 10.32
N ALA A 92 -14.12 -4.32 10.26
CA ALA A 92 -13.86 -2.89 10.09
C ALA A 92 -14.28 -2.36 8.70
N TRP A 93 -14.44 -3.25 7.71
CA TRP A 93 -14.63 -2.91 6.30
C TRP A 93 -16.04 -3.19 5.80
N LYS A 94 -16.85 -3.92 6.56
CA LYS A 94 -18.20 -4.36 6.20
C LYS A 94 -19.12 -3.21 5.80
N ALA A 95 -19.07 -2.09 6.53
CA ALA A 95 -19.91 -0.93 6.24
C ALA A 95 -19.60 -0.28 4.88
N SER A 96 -18.38 -0.44 4.36
CA SER A 96 -17.95 0.04 3.04
C SER A 96 -18.01 -1.05 1.96
N GLY A 97 -18.51 -2.26 2.28
CA GLY A 97 -18.57 -3.41 1.37
C GLY A 97 -17.20 -4.01 1.04
N ASN A 98 -16.16 -3.63 1.76
CA ASN A 98 -14.79 -4.13 1.59
C ASN A 98 -14.46 -5.37 2.44
N ASP A 99 -15.48 -6.11 2.90
CA ASP A 99 -15.37 -7.37 3.61
C ASP A 99 -15.17 -8.56 2.65
N ILE A 100 -14.28 -8.41 1.69
CA ILE A 100 -13.92 -9.39 0.68
C ILE A 100 -12.45 -9.77 0.77
N GLU A 101 -12.08 -10.94 0.26
CA GLU A 101 -10.69 -11.33 0.12
C GLU A 101 -9.97 -10.42 -0.90
N VAL A 102 -8.77 -9.97 -0.56
CA VAL A 102 -7.81 -9.44 -1.52
C VAL A 102 -6.72 -10.50 -1.71
N ASN A 103 -6.50 -10.94 -2.96
CA ASN A 103 -5.56 -12.01 -3.27
C ASN A 103 -4.60 -11.58 -4.38
N PHE A 104 -3.29 -11.48 -4.08
CA PHE A 104 -2.25 -11.06 -5.02
C PHE A 104 -1.59 -12.22 -5.78
N MET A 105 -1.92 -13.47 -5.45
CA MET A 105 -1.30 -14.62 -6.13
C MET A 105 -1.54 -14.62 -7.64
N PRO A 106 -2.75 -14.32 -8.16
CA PRO A 106 -2.95 -14.22 -9.60
C PRO A 106 -2.11 -13.12 -10.27
N ASP A 107 -1.85 -11.98 -9.59
CA ASP A 107 -0.98 -10.94 -10.14
C ASP A 107 0.45 -11.47 -10.29
N TYR A 108 0.96 -12.20 -9.29
CA TYR A 108 2.29 -12.82 -9.37
C TYR A 108 2.34 -13.88 -10.45
N LYS A 109 1.28 -14.66 -10.62
CA LYS A 109 1.17 -15.65 -11.70
C LYS A 109 1.22 -14.98 -13.08
N HIS A 110 0.45 -13.92 -13.30
CA HIS A 110 0.47 -13.18 -14.58
C HIS A 110 1.84 -12.56 -14.88
N LEU A 111 2.50 -11.98 -13.87
CA LEU A 111 3.85 -11.43 -14.03
C LEU A 111 4.88 -12.52 -14.32
N HIS A 112 4.81 -13.64 -13.60
CA HIS A 112 5.69 -14.77 -13.82
C HIS A 112 5.53 -15.36 -15.23
N ASP A 113 4.29 -15.56 -15.67
CA ASP A 113 3.98 -16.07 -17.02
C ASP A 113 4.43 -15.10 -18.14
N ALA A 114 4.49 -13.80 -17.84
CA ALA A 114 5.08 -12.79 -18.70
C ALA A 114 6.62 -12.71 -18.61
N GLY A 115 7.24 -13.58 -17.81
CA GLY A 115 8.69 -13.72 -17.69
C GLY A 115 9.33 -12.75 -16.69
N TYR A 116 8.64 -12.32 -15.63
CA TYR A 116 9.23 -11.51 -14.57
C TYR A 116 9.56 -12.36 -13.35
N ASN A 117 10.76 -12.21 -12.80
CA ASN A 117 11.04 -12.59 -11.42
C ASN A 117 10.25 -11.68 -10.47
N ILE A 118 9.80 -12.20 -9.33
CA ILE A 118 9.05 -11.40 -8.37
C ILE A 118 9.70 -11.47 -6.99
N LEU A 119 9.88 -10.30 -6.37
CA LEU A 119 10.20 -10.17 -4.96
C LEU A 119 8.98 -9.55 -4.26
N ALA A 120 8.17 -10.38 -3.59
CA ALA A 120 7.04 -9.97 -2.79
C ALA A 120 7.38 -10.07 -1.31
N TYR A 121 7.16 -9.02 -0.53
CA TYR A 121 7.56 -9.01 0.87
C TYR A 121 6.52 -8.29 1.74
N ASP A 122 6.58 -8.54 3.05
CA ASP A 122 5.76 -7.83 4.02
C ASP A 122 6.47 -6.55 4.47
N LEU A 123 5.78 -5.43 4.43
CA LEU A 123 6.23 -4.19 5.08
C LEU A 123 6.35 -4.44 6.60
N ARG A 124 7.19 -3.64 7.28
CA ARG A 124 7.31 -3.69 8.75
C ARG A 124 5.95 -3.70 9.43
N ASN A 125 5.82 -4.36 10.55
CA ASN A 125 4.59 -4.51 11.34
C ASN A 125 3.52 -5.43 10.72
N PHE A 126 3.69 -5.92 9.49
CA PHE A 126 2.74 -6.79 8.79
C PHE A 126 3.31 -8.19 8.52
N GLY A 127 2.41 -9.15 8.24
CA GLY A 127 2.74 -10.51 7.88
C GLY A 127 3.82 -11.13 8.77
N GLY A 128 4.90 -11.66 8.15
CA GLY A 128 6.06 -12.26 8.83
C GLY A 128 7.16 -11.26 9.22
N SER A 129 7.13 -10.03 8.68
CA SER A 129 8.19 -9.04 8.94
C SER A 129 8.22 -8.57 10.40
N ALA A 130 9.41 -8.20 10.87
CA ALA A 130 9.60 -7.72 12.23
C ALA A 130 8.83 -6.40 12.49
N ALA A 131 8.51 -6.16 13.75
CA ALA A 131 7.99 -4.87 14.18
C ALA A 131 9.08 -3.81 14.10
N GLY A 132 8.70 -2.63 13.62
CA GLY A 132 9.58 -1.47 13.53
C GLY A 132 8.84 -0.19 13.90
N SER A 133 9.58 0.89 14.14
CA SER A 133 9.00 2.21 14.41
C SER A 133 8.00 2.22 15.58
N GLY A 134 8.24 1.40 16.61
CA GLY A 134 7.34 1.28 17.77
C GLY A 134 6.02 0.54 17.47
N GLY A 135 5.93 -0.20 16.37
CA GLY A 135 4.73 -0.93 15.96
C GLY A 135 3.72 -0.07 15.20
N VAL A 136 3.95 1.25 15.06
CA VAL A 136 3.00 2.16 14.40
C VAL A 136 3.17 2.14 12.88
N ILE A 137 2.06 2.41 12.18
CA ILE A 137 2.03 2.57 10.72
C ILE A 137 2.15 4.05 10.37
N GLY A 138 2.98 4.35 9.37
CA GLY A 138 3.22 5.71 8.89
C GLY A 138 2.58 6.05 7.54
N ASN A 139 1.73 5.21 6.97
CA ASN A 139 1.15 5.41 5.63
C ASN A 139 2.21 5.77 4.56
N GLY A 140 3.41 5.18 4.66
CA GLY A 140 4.54 5.44 3.77
C GLY A 140 5.71 6.16 4.44
N ILE A 141 5.46 7.10 5.39
CA ILE A 141 6.53 7.92 6.01
C ILE A 141 7.46 7.15 6.97
N ARG A 142 7.16 5.90 7.25
CA ARG A 142 8.00 4.95 7.98
C ARG A 142 8.44 3.80 7.07
N GLU A 143 7.52 3.29 6.25
CA GLU A 143 7.65 2.11 5.41
C GLU A 143 8.56 2.34 4.18
N TYR A 144 8.90 3.59 3.83
CA TYR A 144 9.86 3.86 2.74
C TYR A 144 11.21 3.17 2.95
N ARG A 145 11.59 2.91 4.21
CA ARG A 145 12.83 2.20 4.54
C ARG A 145 12.81 0.74 4.12
N ASP A 146 11.61 0.14 4.08
CA ASP A 146 11.42 -1.24 3.65
C ASP A 146 11.54 -1.35 2.13
N VAL A 147 10.97 -0.37 1.40
CA VAL A 147 11.11 -0.26 -0.06
C VAL A 147 12.60 -0.09 -0.44
N ILE A 148 13.33 0.81 0.24
CA ILE A 148 14.77 0.95 0.02
C ILE A 148 15.52 -0.33 0.38
N GLY A 149 15.13 -1.00 1.47
CA GLY A 149 15.69 -2.31 1.85
C GLY A 149 15.55 -3.36 0.76
N SER A 150 14.38 -3.45 0.12
CA SER A 150 14.12 -4.40 -0.97
C SER A 150 14.97 -4.11 -2.23
N LEU A 151 15.16 -2.84 -2.59
CA LEU A 151 16.06 -2.42 -3.68
C LEU A 151 17.51 -2.76 -3.36
N ARG A 152 17.98 -2.47 -2.15
CA ARG A 152 19.33 -2.82 -1.69
C ARG A 152 19.55 -4.33 -1.65
N TYR A 153 18.54 -5.09 -1.22
CA TYR A 153 18.57 -6.54 -1.27
C TYR A 153 18.77 -7.04 -2.70
N ALA A 154 17.97 -6.59 -3.66
CA ALA A 154 18.11 -6.97 -5.05
C ALA A 154 19.53 -6.69 -5.57
N ARG A 155 20.10 -5.51 -5.31
CA ARG A 155 21.45 -5.12 -5.73
C ARG A 155 22.57 -5.93 -5.03
N SER A 156 22.31 -6.40 -3.82
CA SER A 156 23.28 -7.19 -3.06
C SER A 156 23.40 -8.65 -3.52
N ARG A 157 22.41 -9.14 -4.25
CA ARG A 157 22.35 -10.54 -4.70
C ARG A 157 22.98 -10.68 -6.08
N PRO A 158 24.00 -11.53 -6.25
CA PRO A 158 24.66 -11.72 -7.56
C PRO A 158 23.69 -12.08 -8.69
N GLU A 159 22.64 -12.85 -8.37
CA GLU A 159 21.62 -13.31 -9.29
C GLU A 159 20.58 -12.24 -9.68
N LEU A 160 20.45 -11.13 -8.90
CA LEU A 160 19.41 -10.09 -9.09
C LEU A 160 19.98 -8.73 -9.48
N ARG A 161 21.24 -8.44 -9.14
CA ARG A 161 21.81 -7.08 -9.19
C ARG A 161 21.85 -6.44 -10.58
N GLU A 162 21.85 -7.26 -11.63
CA GLU A 162 21.87 -6.79 -13.02
C GLU A 162 20.46 -6.78 -13.65
N MET A 163 19.43 -7.18 -12.89
CA MET A 163 18.06 -7.21 -13.40
C MET A 163 17.48 -5.81 -13.55
N LYS A 164 16.63 -5.66 -14.56
CA LYS A 164 15.82 -4.46 -14.77
C LYS A 164 14.66 -4.46 -13.78
N ILE A 165 14.53 -3.41 -12.98
CA ILE A 165 13.59 -3.37 -11.85
C ILE A 165 12.34 -2.57 -12.22
N GLY A 166 11.16 -3.18 -12.00
CA GLY A 166 9.87 -2.51 -11.90
C GLY A 166 9.28 -2.62 -10.50
N LEU A 167 8.41 -1.69 -10.11
CA LEU A 167 7.72 -1.71 -8.83
C LEU A 167 6.21 -1.89 -9.03
N LEU A 168 5.64 -2.90 -8.39
CA LEU A 168 4.19 -3.04 -8.25
C LEU A 168 3.82 -2.57 -6.83
N SER A 169 3.53 -1.28 -6.70
CA SER A 169 3.41 -0.58 -5.41
C SER A 169 1.97 -0.22 -5.11
N ARG A 170 1.31 -0.99 -4.24
CA ARG A 170 -0.11 -0.82 -3.90
C ARG A 170 -0.28 0.07 -2.67
N CYS A 171 -1.12 1.11 -2.73
CA CYS A 171 -1.53 1.97 -1.61
C CYS A 171 -0.35 2.44 -0.74
N CYS A 172 -0.24 1.95 0.50
CA CYS A 172 0.89 2.24 1.39
C CYS A 172 2.25 1.92 0.74
N GLY A 173 2.33 0.88 -0.09
CA GLY A 173 3.53 0.57 -0.87
C GLY A 173 3.89 1.67 -1.85
N MET A 174 2.90 2.29 -2.55
CA MET A 174 3.16 3.44 -3.41
C MET A 174 3.49 4.69 -2.59
N ASN A 175 2.78 4.92 -1.49
CA ASN A 175 3.09 6.01 -0.59
C ASN A 175 4.54 5.92 -0.08
N ALA A 176 4.96 4.72 0.33
CA ALA A 176 6.34 4.45 0.76
C ALA A 176 7.36 4.68 -0.37
N THR A 177 7.02 4.31 -1.60
CA THR A 177 7.83 4.58 -2.80
C THR A 177 8.00 6.08 -3.01
N MET A 178 6.91 6.86 -3.01
CA MET A 178 6.93 8.32 -3.16
C MET A 178 7.78 9.01 -2.08
N VAL A 179 7.59 8.60 -0.81
CA VAL A 179 8.40 9.13 0.31
C VAL A 179 9.88 8.75 0.16
N GLY A 180 10.16 7.51 -0.27
CA GLY A 180 11.52 7.04 -0.53
C GLY A 180 12.20 7.85 -1.63
N MET A 181 11.54 8.07 -2.76
CA MET A 181 12.04 8.89 -3.88
C MET A 181 12.31 10.33 -3.48
N THR A 182 11.46 10.91 -2.61
CA THR A 182 11.68 12.26 -2.08
C THR A 182 12.91 12.35 -1.17
N LYS A 183 13.13 11.35 -0.32
CA LYS A 183 14.19 11.39 0.70
C LYS A 183 15.53 10.83 0.22
N HIS A 184 15.49 9.87 -0.68
CA HIS A 184 16.62 9.08 -1.16
C HIS A 184 16.49 8.79 -2.67
N PRO A 185 16.43 9.81 -3.53
CA PRO A 185 16.23 9.63 -4.98
C PRO A 185 17.31 8.75 -5.62
N GLU A 186 18.52 8.73 -5.07
CA GLU A 186 19.62 7.90 -5.51
C GLU A 186 19.31 6.40 -5.45
N GLU A 187 18.43 5.96 -4.56
CA GLU A 187 18.05 4.56 -4.41
C GLU A 187 17.07 4.06 -5.49
N PHE A 188 16.52 4.96 -6.30
CA PHE A 188 15.50 4.62 -7.31
C PHE A 188 16.00 4.76 -8.77
N ARG A 189 17.28 5.10 -8.98
CA ARG A 189 17.85 5.40 -10.31
C ARG A 189 17.77 4.26 -11.32
N ASP A 190 17.74 3.02 -10.89
CA ASP A 190 17.64 1.81 -11.69
C ASP A 190 16.21 1.26 -11.81
N VAL A 191 15.26 1.86 -11.13
CA VAL A 191 13.84 1.54 -11.26
C VAL A 191 13.31 2.13 -12.58
N ARG A 192 12.71 1.28 -13.41
CA ARG A 192 12.32 1.66 -14.78
C ARG A 192 10.85 1.99 -14.94
N ALA A 193 9.98 1.39 -14.12
CA ALA A 193 8.54 1.64 -14.16
C ALA A 193 7.87 1.34 -12.82
N ILE A 194 6.73 1.99 -12.61
CA ILE A 194 5.87 1.77 -11.45
C ILE A 194 4.45 1.48 -11.94
N VAL A 195 3.82 0.44 -11.38
CA VAL A 195 2.37 0.21 -11.43
C VAL A 195 1.84 0.39 -10.01
N ALA A 196 0.90 1.33 -9.82
CA ALA A 196 0.52 1.83 -8.52
C ALA A 196 -1.00 1.81 -8.28
N PRO A 197 -1.57 0.67 -7.87
CA PRO A 197 -2.97 0.60 -7.47
C PRO A 197 -3.22 1.36 -6.15
N GLN A 198 -4.20 2.28 -6.18
CA GLN A 198 -4.89 2.82 -5.01
C GLN A 198 -4.01 3.61 -4.01
N PRO A 199 -3.11 4.54 -4.43
CA PRO A 199 -2.45 5.44 -3.48
C PRO A 199 -3.51 6.30 -2.75
N ILE A 200 -3.17 6.83 -1.57
CA ILE A 200 -4.14 7.56 -0.74
C ILE A 200 -3.45 8.50 0.27
N SER A 201 -3.92 9.73 0.36
CA SER A 201 -3.58 10.64 1.47
C SER A 201 -4.39 10.29 2.72
N LEU A 202 -3.74 10.29 3.88
CA LEU A 202 -4.42 9.88 5.11
C LEU A 202 -5.48 10.91 5.57
N SER A 203 -5.29 12.20 5.26
CA SER A 203 -6.30 13.22 5.51
C SER A 203 -7.57 12.99 4.68
N ALA A 204 -7.44 12.59 3.41
CA ALA A 204 -8.58 12.27 2.55
C ALA A 204 -9.34 11.04 3.08
N PHE A 205 -8.61 9.99 3.45
CA PHE A 205 -9.17 8.80 4.08
C PHE A 205 -10.00 9.15 5.33
N TYR A 206 -9.43 9.88 6.28
CA TYR A 206 -10.18 10.22 7.50
C TYR A 206 -11.35 11.15 7.24
N ARG A 207 -11.24 12.15 6.36
CA ARG A 207 -12.39 13.00 6.00
C ARG A 207 -13.54 12.17 5.43
N THR A 208 -13.25 11.23 4.54
CA THR A 208 -14.26 10.35 3.92
C THR A 208 -14.93 9.48 4.98
N ILE A 209 -14.17 8.81 5.83
CA ILE A 209 -14.73 7.96 6.90
C ILE A 209 -15.55 8.78 7.89
N LEU A 210 -15.04 9.92 8.34
CA LEU A 210 -15.76 10.81 9.27
C LEU A 210 -17.05 11.36 8.66
N GLY A 211 -17.05 11.66 7.36
CA GLY A 211 -18.26 12.04 6.62
C GLY A 211 -19.31 10.93 6.66
N HIS A 212 -18.93 9.68 6.39
CA HIS A 212 -19.84 8.53 6.47
C HIS A 212 -20.36 8.27 7.90
N MET A 213 -19.55 8.59 8.91
CA MET A 213 -19.92 8.46 10.31
C MET A 213 -20.78 9.64 10.83
N GLY A 214 -21.08 10.64 9.99
CA GLY A 214 -21.80 11.85 10.40
C GLY A 214 -21.01 12.78 11.31
N MET A 215 -19.67 12.70 11.29
CA MET A 215 -18.77 13.51 12.13
C MET A 215 -17.72 14.27 11.29
N PRO A 216 -18.11 15.02 10.23
CA PRO A 216 -17.16 15.66 9.31
C PRO A 216 -16.25 16.71 10.00
N ASP A 217 -16.66 17.21 11.15
CA ASP A 217 -15.96 18.19 11.98
C ASP A 217 -14.90 17.56 12.92
N ALA A 218 -14.84 16.23 13.03
CA ALA A 218 -13.96 15.54 13.98
C ALA A 218 -12.51 15.35 13.48
N LEU A 219 -12.15 15.80 12.27
CA LEU A 219 -10.79 15.62 11.73
C LEU A 219 -9.69 16.23 12.63
N PRO A 220 -9.85 17.42 13.23
CA PRO A 220 -8.85 17.94 14.16
C PRO A 220 -8.64 17.06 15.40
N GLU A 221 -9.71 16.44 15.91
CA GLU A 221 -9.64 15.52 17.05
C GLU A 221 -8.89 14.23 16.67
N VAL A 222 -9.13 13.68 15.47
CA VAL A 222 -8.38 12.52 14.94
C VAL A 222 -6.91 12.89 14.76
N ALA A 223 -6.60 14.05 14.18
CA ALA A 223 -5.22 14.52 13.99
C ALA A 223 -4.47 14.65 15.31
N ASP A 224 -5.11 15.25 16.33
CA ASP A 224 -4.50 15.42 17.65
C ASP A 224 -4.34 14.07 18.39
N ALA A 225 -5.32 13.18 18.31
CA ALA A 225 -5.24 11.84 18.87
C ALA A 225 -4.14 11.00 18.19
N LEU A 226 -4.03 11.09 16.84
CA LEU A 226 -2.98 10.43 16.06
C LEU A 226 -1.58 10.92 16.48
N ARG A 227 -1.40 12.23 16.58
CA ARG A 227 -0.13 12.83 17.03
C ARG A 227 0.25 12.34 18.43
N ARG A 228 -0.70 12.28 19.37
CA ARG A 228 -0.44 11.76 20.72
C ARG A 228 -0.07 10.27 20.73
N ALA A 229 -0.73 9.47 19.89
CA ALA A 229 -0.51 8.02 19.87
C ALA A 229 0.76 7.60 19.08
N THR A 230 1.17 8.38 18.09
CA THR A 230 2.20 7.96 17.12
C THR A 230 3.37 8.91 16.98
N SER A 231 3.28 10.13 17.54
CA SER A 231 4.22 11.25 17.33
C SER A 231 4.35 11.67 15.86
N MET A 232 3.30 11.45 15.04
CA MET A 232 3.26 11.84 13.63
C MET A 232 2.13 12.84 13.40
N GLU A 233 2.37 13.81 12.52
CA GLU A 233 1.36 14.76 12.09
C GLU A 233 0.54 14.17 10.93
N LEU A 234 -0.78 14.30 10.97
CA LEU A 234 -1.67 13.79 9.93
C LEU A 234 -1.30 14.32 8.52
N LYS A 235 -0.99 15.61 8.41
CA LYS A 235 -0.60 16.27 7.16
C LYS A 235 0.69 15.70 6.53
N ASP A 236 1.60 15.14 7.33
CA ASP A 236 2.84 14.55 6.83
C ASP A 236 2.59 13.20 6.11
N MET A 237 1.36 12.66 6.22
CA MET A 237 0.91 11.45 5.54
C MET A 237 -0.01 11.74 4.34
N ASP A 238 -0.02 12.99 3.85
CA ASP A 238 -0.67 13.38 2.59
C ASP A 238 0.34 13.29 1.44
N MET A 239 -0.08 12.72 0.34
CA MET A 239 0.84 12.23 -0.69
C MET A 239 1.23 13.21 -1.81
N PRO A 240 0.44 14.23 -2.19
CA PRO A 240 0.83 15.14 -3.28
C PRO A 240 2.22 15.77 -3.15
N PRO A 241 2.70 16.19 -1.96
CA PRO A 241 4.07 16.72 -1.83
C PRO A 241 5.17 15.70 -2.16
N TYR A 242 4.94 14.42 -1.87
CA TYR A 242 5.90 13.35 -2.16
C TYR A 242 5.78 12.85 -3.61
N ALA A 243 4.58 12.92 -4.20
CA ALA A 243 4.37 12.59 -5.61
C ALA A 243 5.19 13.49 -6.55
N ALA A 244 5.54 14.70 -6.13
CA ALA A 244 6.40 15.62 -6.87
C ALA A 244 7.84 15.09 -7.13
N ALA A 245 8.24 14.00 -6.47
CA ALA A 245 9.53 13.35 -6.73
C ALA A 245 9.43 12.17 -7.71
N VAL A 246 8.22 11.80 -8.19
CA VAL A 246 8.03 10.63 -9.06
C VAL A 246 8.23 11.03 -10.52
N ASP A 247 9.44 10.85 -11.03
CA ASP A 247 9.86 11.11 -12.41
C ASP A 247 9.96 9.83 -13.28
N ILE A 248 9.68 8.66 -12.68
CA ILE A 248 9.72 7.35 -13.31
C ILE A 248 8.37 7.07 -14.01
N PRO A 249 8.35 6.39 -15.18
CA PRO A 249 7.13 5.97 -15.86
C PRO A 249 6.14 5.29 -14.89
N THR A 250 4.94 5.86 -14.71
CA THR A 250 4.00 5.43 -13.66
C THR A 250 2.58 5.26 -14.18
N LEU A 251 2.02 4.06 -13.97
CA LEU A 251 0.59 3.76 -14.18
C LEU A 251 -0.11 3.73 -12.83
N LEU A 252 -1.00 4.69 -12.58
CA LEU A 252 -1.92 4.67 -11.45
C LEU A 252 -3.22 3.93 -11.82
N LEU A 253 -3.76 3.15 -10.88
CA LEU A 253 -5.09 2.55 -10.99
C LEU A 253 -5.90 2.93 -9.74
N GLN A 254 -7.15 3.39 -9.94
CA GLN A 254 -7.98 3.83 -8.83
C GLN A 254 -9.47 3.55 -9.09
N VAL A 255 -10.17 3.03 -8.10
CA VAL A 255 -11.64 3.01 -8.10
C VAL A 255 -12.14 4.45 -8.06
N ARG A 256 -12.93 4.88 -9.09
CA ARG A 256 -13.37 6.27 -9.20
C ARG A 256 -14.25 6.69 -8.03
N ASN A 257 -15.21 5.86 -7.67
CA ASN A 257 -16.17 6.15 -6.60
C ASN A 257 -15.79 5.44 -5.28
N ASP A 258 -14.49 5.39 -4.98
CA ASP A 258 -13.94 4.71 -3.79
C ASP A 258 -14.60 5.22 -2.49
N ALA A 259 -15.16 4.30 -1.70
CA ALA A 259 -15.82 4.63 -0.43
C ALA A 259 -14.85 5.10 0.67
N LEU A 260 -13.54 5.01 0.45
CA LEU A 260 -12.50 5.34 1.46
C LEU A 260 -11.65 6.56 1.11
N THR A 261 -11.80 7.13 -0.11
CA THR A 261 -11.10 8.35 -0.54
C THR A 261 -11.94 9.11 -1.57
N THR A 262 -11.38 10.15 -2.16
CA THR A 262 -12.04 10.95 -3.18
C THR A 262 -11.26 10.95 -4.48
N PRO A 263 -11.91 11.09 -5.66
CA PRO A 263 -11.21 11.27 -6.92
C PRO A 263 -10.22 12.46 -6.91
N ASP A 264 -10.57 13.54 -6.20
CA ASP A 264 -9.74 14.75 -6.12
C ASP A 264 -8.39 14.48 -5.41
N ASP A 265 -8.37 13.62 -4.38
CA ASP A 265 -7.11 13.24 -3.71
C ASP A 265 -6.18 12.51 -4.68
N VAL A 266 -6.71 11.52 -5.39
CA VAL A 266 -5.93 10.73 -6.35
C VAL A 266 -5.50 11.56 -7.55
N GLN A 267 -6.38 12.44 -8.04
CA GLN A 267 -6.04 13.36 -9.12
C GLN A 267 -4.91 14.32 -8.69
N ALA A 268 -4.96 14.84 -7.47
CA ALA A 268 -3.90 15.70 -6.94
C ALA A 268 -2.55 14.95 -6.81
N ILE A 269 -2.57 13.68 -6.40
CA ILE A 269 -1.36 12.82 -6.40
C ILE A 269 -0.83 12.66 -7.83
N PHE A 270 -1.71 12.33 -8.79
CA PHE A 270 -1.33 12.13 -10.18
C PHE A 270 -0.77 13.40 -10.83
N ASP A 271 -1.44 14.54 -10.64
CA ASP A 271 -1.06 15.82 -11.22
C ASP A 271 0.31 16.29 -10.70
N ALA A 272 0.61 16.02 -9.42
CA ALA A 272 1.89 16.39 -8.81
C ALA A 272 3.10 15.62 -9.36
N MET A 273 2.91 14.46 -10.00
CA MET A 273 4.01 13.66 -10.56
C MET A 273 4.61 14.35 -11.78
N PRO A 274 5.94 14.62 -11.84
CA PRO A 274 6.61 15.18 -13.01
C PRO A 274 6.88 14.16 -14.12
N ALA A 275 6.67 12.86 -13.90
CA ALA A 275 6.92 11.81 -14.88
C ALA A 275 6.32 12.16 -16.27
N GLU A 276 7.14 12.12 -17.32
CA GLU A 276 6.68 12.37 -18.70
C GLU A 276 5.73 11.28 -19.20
N GLN A 277 5.97 10.04 -18.77
CA GLN A 277 5.14 8.88 -19.05
C GLN A 277 4.34 8.54 -17.79
N LYS A 278 3.10 9.03 -17.71
CA LYS A 278 2.18 8.69 -16.62
C LYS A 278 0.78 8.52 -17.16
N GLU A 279 0.09 7.52 -16.61
CA GLU A 279 -1.31 7.23 -16.94
C GLU A 279 -2.12 7.03 -15.67
N LEU A 280 -3.39 7.43 -15.67
CA LEU A 280 -4.34 7.19 -14.59
C LEU A 280 -5.53 6.41 -15.15
N LEU A 281 -5.62 5.14 -14.76
CA LEU A 281 -6.72 4.28 -15.10
C LEU A 281 -7.78 4.31 -13.99
N TRP A 282 -8.96 4.82 -14.33
CA TRP A 282 -10.11 4.78 -13.43
C TRP A 282 -10.87 3.48 -13.56
N ILE A 283 -11.10 2.81 -12.44
CA ILE A 283 -11.92 1.60 -12.34
C ILE A 283 -13.34 2.04 -12.01
N GLU A 284 -14.27 1.73 -12.94
CA GLU A 284 -15.67 2.12 -12.88
C GLU A 284 -16.55 0.95 -12.42
N GLY A 285 -17.82 1.25 -12.06
CA GLY A 285 -18.85 0.24 -11.75
C GLY A 285 -18.80 -0.34 -10.34
N THR A 286 -17.91 0.16 -9.49
CA THR A 286 -17.81 -0.20 -8.07
C THR A 286 -17.47 0.99 -7.19
N ASN A 287 -17.82 0.90 -5.90
CA ASN A 287 -17.35 1.82 -4.88
C ASN A 287 -16.46 1.14 -3.83
N ARG A 288 -16.20 -0.17 -4.00
CA ARG A 288 -15.35 -0.94 -3.10
C ARG A 288 -13.89 -0.73 -3.46
N ARG A 289 -13.12 -0.19 -2.53
CA ARG A 289 -11.67 -0.02 -2.70
C ARG A 289 -10.97 -1.34 -3.01
N PHE A 290 -11.40 -2.44 -2.36
CA PHE A 290 -10.75 -3.75 -2.51
C PHE A 290 -11.00 -4.39 -3.88
N ASP A 291 -12.04 -3.98 -4.61
CA ASP A 291 -12.18 -4.35 -6.03
C ASP A 291 -11.03 -3.77 -6.88
N GLY A 292 -10.49 -2.61 -6.50
CA GLY A 292 -9.34 -2.02 -7.17
C GLY A 292 -8.05 -2.82 -6.97
N TYR A 293 -7.87 -3.46 -5.81
CA TYR A 293 -6.76 -4.39 -5.61
C TYR A 293 -6.97 -5.73 -6.34
N ASN A 294 -8.22 -6.16 -6.48
CA ASN A 294 -8.59 -7.37 -7.20
C ASN A 294 -8.84 -7.12 -8.71
N HIS A 295 -8.58 -5.90 -9.21
CA HIS A 295 -8.82 -5.56 -10.62
C HIS A 295 -7.84 -6.26 -11.56
N LEU A 296 -6.55 -6.22 -11.23
CA LEU A 296 -5.48 -6.79 -12.07
C LEU A 296 -5.56 -8.30 -12.26
N PRO A 297 -5.99 -9.12 -11.27
CA PRO A 297 -6.26 -10.54 -11.48
C PRO A 297 -7.17 -10.85 -12.65
N GLY A 298 -8.23 -10.06 -12.85
CA GLY A 298 -9.17 -10.23 -13.97
C GLY A 298 -8.80 -9.42 -15.22
N ASN A 299 -7.91 -8.43 -15.10
CA ASN A 299 -7.53 -7.49 -16.15
C ASN A 299 -6.03 -7.22 -16.13
N PRO A 300 -5.16 -8.23 -16.38
CA PRO A 300 -3.71 -8.08 -16.24
C PRO A 300 -3.08 -7.22 -17.34
N GLY A 301 -3.76 -7.02 -18.47
CA GLY A 301 -3.24 -6.31 -19.65
C GLY A 301 -2.55 -4.99 -19.32
N PRO A 302 -3.20 -4.03 -18.64
CA PRO A 302 -2.58 -2.74 -18.34
C PRO A 302 -1.27 -2.85 -17.56
N MET A 303 -1.18 -3.78 -16.60
CA MET A 303 0.05 -4.01 -15.83
C MET A 303 1.15 -4.64 -16.68
N ILE A 304 0.81 -5.69 -17.43
CA ILE A 304 1.79 -6.42 -18.28
C ILE A 304 2.30 -5.53 -19.40
N ASP A 305 1.41 -4.78 -20.06
CA ASP A 305 1.77 -3.86 -21.16
C ASP A 305 2.68 -2.74 -20.63
N TRP A 306 2.37 -2.18 -19.45
CA TRP A 306 3.18 -1.13 -18.84
C TRP A 306 4.59 -1.61 -18.51
N PHE A 307 4.71 -2.73 -17.82
CA PHE A 307 6.02 -3.30 -17.53
C PHE A 307 6.74 -3.78 -18.80
N GLY A 308 6.02 -4.36 -19.77
CA GLY A 308 6.58 -4.75 -21.07
C GLY A 308 7.21 -3.57 -21.83
N ARG A 309 6.59 -2.40 -21.74
CA ARG A 309 7.07 -1.17 -22.41
C ARG A 309 8.33 -0.59 -21.76
N PHE A 310 8.48 -0.66 -20.45
CA PHE A 310 9.53 0.07 -19.74
C PHE A 310 10.57 -0.82 -19.02
N VAL A 311 10.20 -2.04 -18.66
CA VAL A 311 11.08 -3.02 -18.00
C VAL A 311 11.52 -4.13 -18.96
N GLY A 312 10.81 -4.26 -20.09
CA GLY A 312 11.02 -5.30 -21.12
C GLY A 312 12.38 -5.35 -21.76
#